data_ed1708a2c4a09976bf48c14f692f00d8
#
_entry.id   ed1708a2c4a09976bf48c14f692f00d8
#
_cell.length_a   1.000
_cell.length_b   1.000
_cell.length_c   1.000
_cell.angle_alpha   90.00
_cell.angle_beta   90.00
_cell.angle_gamma   90.00
#
_symmetry.space_group_name_H-M   'P 1'
#
loop_
_entity.id
_entity.type
_entity.pdbx_description
1 polymer ?
#
loop_
_entity_poly.entity_id
_entity_poly.type
_entity_poly.pdbx_seq_one_letter_code
_entity_poly.pdbx_strand_id
1 'polypeptide(L)'
;MKKNVFALVWIVVLLVALAGCGNSNNTNGAAPAAGSTAAPEAGESAAPSTEPVTIKVANWSPAADMEPVLKAYEDSHPGVTLEYVELADNGDSVAGMKKLDLLVASGENLDVVFMPGATDYSQRAGLGLLAPLNDLITKEGITLADEYTIDPSVDGKVYALPDTLENYFVLLNKDKLDAAGLAVPTEWSWDDYLDYAAKLTSGTGPSKTFGTYFHTWAMYWELGIINQEKDNNLVNNGIVNIDSAGIRKSLELRNKAEESGVAVPYADTISQKLAYRSEFFTGHAAMIVTGNWMIGEAGGSEEFPATFTTAFAPMPSNSAGEPSGVSIANGNYVGILEKSKHQQEAYDFIRWYSTEGEQMQNVYSAWKNQDVDKFIAGVKTKAMSPDNIDETSLAYVIKNAKPAPLSVPPTYQGELETAFTKETELFILKQQDLETTISKAQAELQKIVDANK
;
A
#
# COMPACT_ATOMS: atom_id res chain seq x y z
N MET A 1 -45.23 17.87 25.56
CA MET A 1 -45.86 19.18 25.25
C MET A 1 -45.16 19.73 24.04
N LYS A 2 -45.90 19.69 22.90
CA LYS A 2 -46.18 20.76 21.92
C LYS A 2 -44.91 21.44 21.34
N LYS A 3 -44.69 21.65 20.07
CA LYS A 3 -45.58 21.65 18.86
C LYS A 3 -44.71 21.60 17.59
N ASN A 4 -45.23 20.96 16.56
CA ASN A 4 -44.86 21.08 15.15
C ASN A 4 -44.99 22.51 14.63
N VAL A 5 -44.18 22.88 13.61
CA VAL A 5 -44.62 23.81 12.57
C VAL A 5 -44.04 23.34 11.20
N PHE A 6 -44.97 23.09 10.31
CA PHE A 6 -44.86 22.91 8.87
C PHE A 6 -44.70 24.25 8.14
N ALA A 7 -44.03 24.30 7.03
CA ALA A 7 -44.28 25.16 5.86
C ALA A 7 -43.38 24.68 4.71
N LEU A 8 -43.77 24.04 3.76
CA LEU A 8 -44.62 24.20 2.54
C LEU A 8 -44.11 25.26 1.56
N VAL A 9 -43.56 24.73 0.42
CA VAL A 9 -43.78 25.07 -1.00
C VAL A 9 -43.41 26.47 -1.49
N TRP A 10 -42.60 26.51 -2.55
CA TRP A 10 -43.01 27.14 -3.84
C TRP A 10 -42.11 26.62 -5.00
N ILE A 11 -42.78 25.94 -5.96
CA ILE A 11 -42.30 25.61 -7.30
C ILE A 11 -42.55 26.86 -8.16
N VAL A 12 -41.55 27.30 -8.93
CA VAL A 12 -41.80 28.18 -10.10
C VAL A 12 -41.09 27.55 -11.31
N VAL A 13 -41.94 27.02 -12.18
CA VAL A 13 -41.64 26.66 -13.58
C VAL A 13 -41.69 27.93 -14.42
N LEU A 14 -40.67 28.19 -15.20
CA LEU A 14 -40.77 29.16 -16.30
C LEU A 14 -40.12 28.55 -17.57
N LEU A 15 -41.02 28.10 -18.43
CA LEU A 15 -40.83 27.84 -19.87
C LEU A 15 -40.85 29.17 -20.61
N VAL A 16 -39.85 29.44 -21.46
CA VAL A 16 -40.06 30.29 -22.64
C VAL A 16 -39.37 29.64 -23.84
N ALA A 17 -40.16 29.49 -24.87
CA ALA A 17 -39.84 28.83 -26.11
C ALA A 17 -39.57 29.86 -27.24
N LEU A 18 -38.80 29.42 -28.23
CA LEU A 18 -38.94 29.56 -29.66
C LEU A 18 -38.65 30.89 -30.40
N ALA A 19 -37.91 30.68 -31.41
CA ALA A 19 -37.99 31.07 -32.83
C ALA A 19 -36.93 32.12 -33.23
N GLY A 20 -36.20 31.90 -34.31
CA GLY A 20 -36.63 31.97 -35.64
C GLY A 20 -35.53 31.73 -36.69
N CYS A 21 -36.02 31.25 -37.76
CA CYS A 21 -35.43 30.90 -39.04
C CYS A 21 -34.76 32.05 -39.80
N GLY A 22 -33.86 31.70 -40.72
CA GLY A 22 -33.44 32.61 -41.78
C GLY A 22 -32.39 31.99 -42.74
N ASN A 23 -32.90 31.42 -43.72
CA ASN A 23 -32.52 30.83 -44.98
C ASN A 23 -31.87 31.80 -45.98
N SER A 24 -30.96 31.34 -46.83
CA SER A 24 -30.96 31.41 -48.29
C SER A 24 -29.57 31.41 -48.94
N ASN A 25 -29.34 30.36 -49.68
CA ASN A 25 -28.88 30.20 -51.06
C ASN A 25 -28.04 31.31 -51.74
N ASN A 26 -26.93 30.98 -52.39
CA ASN A 26 -26.93 30.68 -53.83
C ASN A 26 -25.53 30.37 -54.40
N THR A 27 -25.38 29.28 -55.00
CA THR A 27 -24.87 28.76 -56.28
C THR A 27 -23.79 29.50 -57.08
N ASN A 28 -23.00 28.59 -57.73
CA ASN A 28 -22.25 28.67 -59.00
C ASN A 28 -20.82 29.22 -58.91
N GLY A 29 -19.80 28.58 -59.41
CA GLY A 29 -19.65 27.57 -60.44
C GLY A 29 -18.27 27.75 -61.07
N ALA A 30 -17.73 26.66 -61.58
CA ALA A 30 -16.64 26.58 -62.58
C ALA A 30 -15.19 26.42 -62.08
N ALA A 31 -14.67 25.20 -62.36
CA ALA A 31 -13.27 24.83 -62.51
C ALA A 31 -12.77 25.22 -63.94
N PRO A 32 -11.54 24.87 -64.39
CA PRO A 32 -10.29 24.46 -63.72
C PRO A 32 -9.03 25.19 -64.29
N ALA A 33 -7.90 25.09 -63.63
CA ALA A 33 -6.60 25.08 -64.32
C ALA A 33 -5.44 24.62 -63.43
N ALA A 34 -4.80 23.70 -63.90
CA ALA A 34 -3.49 23.05 -63.84
C ALA A 34 -2.34 23.66 -63.03
N GLY A 35 -1.76 22.78 -62.19
CA GLY A 35 -0.34 22.46 -62.25
C GLY A 35 0.66 23.38 -61.48
N SER A 36 1.08 22.93 -60.28
CA SER A 36 2.49 23.10 -59.90
C SER A 36 2.82 22.10 -58.81
N THR A 37 3.81 21.24 -59.13
CA THR A 37 4.49 20.33 -58.18
C THR A 37 5.34 21.17 -57.24
N ALA A 38 4.97 21.18 -55.95
CA ALA A 38 5.88 21.59 -54.85
C ALA A 38 6.18 20.37 -53.99
N ALA A 39 7.46 20.22 -53.66
CA ALA A 39 8.03 19.16 -52.83
C ALA A 39 7.43 19.16 -51.42
N PRO A 40 7.41 18.03 -50.69
CA PRO A 40 6.92 18.01 -49.32
C PRO A 40 7.88 18.78 -48.43
N GLU A 41 7.42 19.85 -47.83
CA GLU A 41 8.04 20.49 -46.70
C GLU A 41 8.04 19.51 -45.53
N ALA A 42 9.22 19.40 -44.89
CA ALA A 42 9.39 18.67 -43.67
C ALA A 42 8.37 19.15 -42.63
N GLY A 43 7.59 18.21 -42.10
CA GLY A 43 6.62 18.51 -41.07
C GLY A 43 7.29 19.15 -39.86
N GLU A 44 6.92 20.38 -39.61
CA GLU A 44 7.16 21.03 -38.32
C GLU A 44 6.52 20.16 -37.24
N SER A 45 7.36 19.63 -36.35
CA SER A 45 6.89 19.00 -35.11
C SER A 45 6.03 20.06 -34.41
N ALA A 46 4.76 19.80 -34.28
CA ALA A 46 3.86 20.64 -33.49
C ALA A 46 4.43 20.75 -32.07
N ALA A 47 4.81 21.96 -31.68
CA ALA A 47 5.12 22.25 -30.29
C ALA A 47 3.93 21.84 -29.42
N PRO A 48 4.15 21.26 -28.22
CA PRO A 48 3.06 20.90 -27.34
C PRO A 48 2.20 22.13 -27.05
N SER A 49 0.89 21.97 -27.08
CA SER A 49 -0.07 23.03 -26.78
C SER A 49 0.13 23.48 -25.34
N THR A 50 0.47 24.75 -25.13
CA THR A 50 0.84 25.32 -23.83
C THR A 50 -0.38 25.93 -23.11
N GLU A 51 -1.53 25.28 -23.12
CA GLU A 51 -2.58 25.67 -22.19
C GLU A 51 -2.25 25.10 -20.80
N PRO A 52 -2.27 25.92 -19.72
CA PRO A 52 -1.99 25.45 -18.39
C PRO A 52 -2.98 24.34 -17.99
N VAL A 53 -2.47 23.22 -17.47
CA VAL A 53 -3.27 22.09 -17.01
C VAL A 53 -3.17 22.01 -15.49
N THR A 54 -4.32 21.81 -14.82
CA THR A 54 -4.36 21.52 -13.39
C THR A 54 -4.75 20.06 -13.19
N ILE A 55 -3.92 19.30 -12.48
CA ILE A 55 -4.13 17.88 -12.12
C ILE A 55 -4.42 17.83 -10.63
N LYS A 56 -5.55 17.22 -10.27
CA LYS A 56 -5.92 16.97 -8.87
C LYS A 56 -5.37 15.64 -8.39
N VAL A 57 -4.50 15.71 -7.38
CA VAL A 57 -3.78 14.57 -6.80
C VAL A 57 -4.33 14.25 -5.41
N ALA A 58 -4.97 13.11 -5.27
CA ALA A 58 -5.59 12.65 -4.02
C ALA A 58 -4.72 11.61 -3.32
N ASN A 59 -4.34 11.89 -2.05
CA ASN A 59 -3.52 11.01 -1.23
C ASN A 59 -3.94 11.14 0.25
N TRP A 60 -3.67 10.12 1.04
CA TRP A 60 -3.90 10.14 2.50
C TRP A 60 -2.75 10.77 3.30
N SER A 61 -1.59 10.96 2.68
CA SER A 61 -0.43 11.59 3.34
C SER A 61 -0.71 13.05 3.67
N PRO A 62 -0.13 13.60 4.74
CA PRO A 62 -0.24 15.02 5.05
C PRO A 62 0.27 15.90 3.91
N ALA A 63 -0.40 17.01 3.63
CA ALA A 63 -0.02 17.94 2.55
C ALA A 63 1.42 18.44 2.70
N ALA A 64 1.89 18.67 3.93
CA ALA A 64 3.25 19.11 4.20
C ALA A 64 4.34 18.12 3.73
N ASP A 65 4.03 16.83 3.73
CA ASP A 65 4.96 15.79 3.28
C ASP A 65 5.00 15.71 1.74
N MET A 66 3.90 16.04 1.08
CA MET A 66 3.77 15.99 -0.38
C MET A 66 4.21 17.27 -1.07
N GLU A 67 4.09 18.43 -0.40
CA GLU A 67 4.40 19.76 -1.00
C GLU A 67 5.77 19.83 -1.68
N PRO A 68 6.88 19.34 -1.09
CA PRO A 68 8.19 19.41 -1.74
C PRO A 68 8.25 18.61 -3.05
N VAL A 69 7.56 17.48 -3.11
CA VAL A 69 7.53 16.59 -4.29
C VAL A 69 6.69 17.21 -5.39
N LEU A 70 5.49 17.69 -5.05
CA LEU A 70 4.58 18.33 -6.01
C LEU A 70 5.25 19.56 -6.63
N LYS A 71 5.87 20.38 -5.79
CA LYS A 71 6.62 21.57 -6.26
C LYS A 71 7.78 21.20 -7.18
N ALA A 72 8.53 20.15 -6.89
CA ALA A 72 9.65 19.71 -7.75
C ALA A 72 9.17 19.28 -9.13
N TYR A 73 8.00 18.63 -9.21
CA TYR A 73 7.38 18.31 -10.49
C TYR A 73 6.97 19.58 -11.25
N GLU A 74 6.26 20.50 -10.61
CA GLU A 74 5.82 21.76 -11.23
C GLU A 74 7.00 22.60 -11.73
N ASP A 75 8.09 22.69 -10.94
CA ASP A 75 9.30 23.42 -11.32
C ASP A 75 9.97 22.81 -12.58
N SER A 76 9.87 21.52 -12.79
CA SER A 76 10.42 20.79 -13.96
C SER A 76 9.45 20.66 -15.15
N HIS A 77 8.14 20.90 -14.92
CA HIS A 77 7.08 20.77 -15.94
C HIS A 77 6.26 22.08 -16.07
N PRO A 78 6.82 23.12 -16.69
CA PRO A 78 6.13 24.40 -16.84
C PRO A 78 4.79 24.25 -17.56
N GLY A 79 3.72 24.79 -16.98
CA GLY A 79 2.37 24.69 -17.51
C GLY A 79 1.51 23.62 -16.85
N VAL A 80 2.07 22.77 -15.98
CA VAL A 80 1.32 21.85 -15.12
C VAL A 80 1.24 22.41 -13.70
N THR A 81 0.05 22.39 -13.12
CA THR A 81 -0.20 22.71 -11.70
C THR A 81 -0.79 21.51 -11.02
N LEU A 82 -0.32 21.18 -9.82
CA LEU A 82 -0.81 20.05 -9.03
C LEU A 82 -1.64 20.56 -7.85
N GLU A 83 -2.94 20.30 -7.88
CA GLU A 83 -3.84 20.58 -6.77
C GLU A 83 -3.92 19.35 -5.85
N TYR A 84 -3.38 19.49 -4.63
CA TYR A 84 -3.35 18.40 -3.68
C TYR A 84 -4.67 18.27 -2.91
N VAL A 85 -5.22 17.06 -2.84
CA VAL A 85 -6.44 16.71 -2.11
C VAL A 85 -6.08 15.74 -1.00
N GLU A 86 -5.91 16.26 0.21
CA GLU A 86 -5.64 15.45 1.39
C GLU A 86 -6.88 14.66 1.78
N LEU A 87 -6.75 13.31 1.77
CA LEU A 87 -7.86 12.40 2.00
C LEU A 87 -8.09 12.06 3.49
N ALA A 88 -7.07 12.22 4.33
CA ALA A 88 -7.17 11.83 5.73
C ALA A 88 -6.30 12.71 6.62
N ASP A 89 -6.73 12.89 7.85
CA ASP A 89 -5.90 13.50 8.89
C ASP A 89 -4.82 12.49 9.35
N ASN A 90 -3.62 12.97 9.63
CA ASN A 90 -2.54 12.19 10.22
C ASN A 90 -2.12 10.92 9.44
N GLY A 91 -2.33 10.87 8.13
CA GLY A 91 -1.88 9.76 7.29
C GLY A 91 -2.68 8.45 7.45
N ASP A 92 -3.92 8.51 7.93
CA ASP A 92 -4.81 7.33 8.05
C ASP A 92 -5.29 6.88 6.66
N SER A 93 -4.60 5.89 6.09
CA SER A 93 -4.92 5.36 4.76
C SER A 93 -6.32 4.74 4.69
N VAL A 94 -6.80 4.10 5.76
CA VAL A 94 -8.15 3.48 5.79
C VAL A 94 -9.24 4.55 5.74
N ALA A 95 -9.09 5.61 6.52
CA ALA A 95 -10.00 6.76 6.47
C ALA A 95 -9.90 7.47 5.12
N GLY A 96 -8.69 7.60 4.57
CA GLY A 96 -8.42 8.18 3.25
C GLY A 96 -9.15 7.45 2.13
N MET A 97 -9.08 6.13 2.10
CA MET A 97 -9.78 5.33 1.07
C MET A 97 -11.30 5.46 1.16
N LYS A 98 -11.87 5.53 2.36
CA LYS A 98 -13.31 5.81 2.54
C LYS A 98 -13.70 7.19 2.03
N LYS A 99 -12.87 8.21 2.29
CA LYS A 99 -13.12 9.58 1.78
C LYS A 99 -12.99 9.63 0.27
N LEU A 100 -12.00 8.96 -0.34
CA LEU A 100 -11.86 8.83 -1.78
C LEU A 100 -13.15 8.30 -2.41
N ASP A 101 -13.66 7.17 -1.90
CA ASP A 101 -14.85 6.52 -2.43
C ASP A 101 -16.08 7.46 -2.36
N LEU A 102 -16.21 8.26 -1.30
CA LEU A 102 -17.26 9.28 -1.18
C LEU A 102 -17.08 10.41 -2.19
N LEU A 103 -15.86 10.92 -2.40
CA LEU A 103 -15.57 11.98 -3.38
C LEU A 103 -15.89 11.52 -4.80
N VAL A 104 -15.45 10.32 -5.17
CA VAL A 104 -15.73 9.72 -6.49
C VAL A 104 -17.24 9.52 -6.68
N ALA A 105 -17.94 9.00 -5.67
CA ALA A 105 -19.39 8.80 -5.71
C ALA A 105 -20.16 10.12 -5.81
N SER A 106 -19.66 11.21 -5.22
CA SER A 106 -20.25 12.55 -5.32
C SER A 106 -20.01 13.24 -6.66
N GLY A 107 -19.13 12.65 -7.51
CA GLY A 107 -18.78 13.20 -8.82
C GLY A 107 -17.68 14.26 -8.76
N GLU A 108 -16.86 14.29 -7.68
CA GLU A 108 -15.67 15.16 -7.63
C GLU A 108 -14.70 14.78 -8.76
N ASN A 109 -14.15 15.78 -9.43
CA ASN A 109 -13.16 15.57 -10.47
C ASN A 109 -11.80 15.42 -9.80
N LEU A 110 -11.31 14.21 -9.72
CA LEU A 110 -9.95 13.88 -9.33
C LEU A 110 -9.24 13.23 -10.52
N ASP A 111 -7.94 13.45 -10.66
CA ASP A 111 -7.14 12.90 -11.76
C ASP A 111 -6.28 11.74 -11.29
N VAL A 112 -5.48 11.94 -10.26
CA VAL A 112 -4.55 10.97 -9.71
C VAL A 112 -4.98 10.54 -8.31
N VAL A 113 -4.82 9.25 -8.02
CA VAL A 113 -5.11 8.68 -6.70
C VAL A 113 -4.01 7.74 -6.26
N PHE A 114 -3.62 7.86 -4.99
CA PHE A 114 -2.76 6.92 -4.31
C PHE A 114 -3.58 5.86 -3.58
N MET A 115 -3.12 4.61 -3.57
CA MET A 115 -3.80 3.46 -2.97
C MET A 115 -2.82 2.66 -2.11
N PRO A 116 -3.14 2.42 -0.83
CA PRO A 116 -2.25 1.75 0.11
C PRO A 116 -2.35 0.22 -0.04
N GLY A 117 -1.64 -0.34 -0.99
CA GLY A 117 -1.57 -1.78 -1.18
C GLY A 117 -2.43 -2.35 -2.30
N ALA A 118 -2.11 -3.60 -2.62
CA ALA A 118 -2.68 -4.31 -3.77
C ALA A 118 -4.19 -4.56 -3.63
N THR A 119 -4.71 -4.73 -2.43
CA THR A 119 -6.15 -4.93 -2.16
C THR A 119 -6.96 -3.69 -2.53
N ASP A 120 -6.54 -2.51 -2.07
CA ASP A 120 -7.20 -1.24 -2.40
C ASP A 120 -7.12 -0.92 -3.89
N TYR A 121 -5.98 -1.23 -4.51
CA TYR A 121 -5.77 -1.10 -5.93
C TYR A 121 -6.70 -2.02 -6.74
N SER A 122 -6.66 -3.33 -6.48
CA SER A 122 -7.45 -4.31 -7.24
C SER A 122 -8.96 -4.08 -7.14
N GLN A 123 -9.43 -3.69 -5.96
CA GLN A 123 -10.84 -3.36 -5.74
C GLN A 123 -11.28 -2.20 -6.64
N ARG A 124 -10.51 -1.12 -6.71
CA ARG A 124 -10.86 0.06 -7.51
C ARG A 124 -10.70 -0.18 -9.01
N ALA A 125 -9.72 -0.98 -9.40
CA ALA A 125 -9.60 -1.46 -10.79
C ALA A 125 -10.83 -2.28 -11.20
N GLY A 126 -11.25 -3.23 -10.37
CA GLY A 126 -12.43 -4.06 -10.61
C GLY A 126 -13.76 -3.29 -10.63
N LEU A 127 -13.87 -2.23 -9.84
CA LEU A 127 -15.03 -1.31 -9.87
C LEU A 127 -15.03 -0.37 -11.10
N GLY A 128 -13.98 -0.42 -11.95
CA GLY A 128 -13.86 0.46 -13.12
C GLY A 128 -13.63 1.93 -12.76
N LEU A 129 -13.05 2.20 -11.60
CA LEU A 129 -12.75 3.56 -11.15
C LEU A 129 -11.44 4.10 -11.74
N LEU A 130 -10.55 3.21 -12.20
CA LEU A 130 -9.22 3.54 -12.71
C LEU A 130 -9.16 3.39 -14.22
N ALA A 131 -8.44 4.29 -14.88
CA ALA A 131 -8.14 4.21 -16.30
C ALA A 131 -7.08 3.14 -16.59
N PRO A 132 -7.23 2.33 -17.66
CA PRO A 132 -6.17 1.42 -18.08
C PRO A 132 -4.97 2.19 -18.65
N LEU A 133 -3.76 1.83 -18.22
CA LEU A 133 -2.51 2.52 -18.59
C LEU A 133 -1.79 1.86 -19.77
N ASN A 134 -2.25 0.71 -20.28
CA ASN A 134 -1.54 -0.09 -21.28
C ASN A 134 -1.12 0.69 -22.54
N ASP A 135 -2.00 1.55 -23.05
CA ASP A 135 -1.71 2.33 -24.26
C ASP A 135 -0.65 3.42 -23.98
N LEU A 136 -0.69 4.04 -22.79
CA LEU A 136 0.28 5.05 -22.37
C LEU A 136 1.66 4.42 -22.15
N ILE A 137 1.71 3.26 -21.49
CA ILE A 137 2.93 2.47 -21.28
C ILE A 137 3.54 2.05 -22.64
N THR A 138 2.69 1.58 -23.57
CA THR A 138 3.13 1.20 -24.93
C THR A 138 3.68 2.41 -25.70
N LYS A 139 3.04 3.57 -25.56
CA LYS A 139 3.46 4.83 -26.19
C LYS A 139 4.81 5.30 -25.65
N GLU A 140 5.06 5.15 -24.34
CA GLU A 140 6.36 5.44 -23.72
C GLU A 140 7.44 4.44 -24.17
N GLY A 141 7.05 3.20 -24.51
CA GLY A 141 7.96 2.18 -24.99
C GLY A 141 8.73 1.43 -23.92
N ILE A 142 8.21 1.42 -22.68
CA ILE A 142 8.80 0.70 -21.54
C ILE A 142 8.19 -0.69 -21.35
N THR A 143 8.95 -1.56 -20.66
CA THR A 143 8.48 -2.84 -20.14
C THR A 143 8.45 -2.75 -18.62
N LEU A 144 7.25 -2.82 -18.01
CA LEU A 144 7.12 -2.65 -16.57
C LEU A 144 7.95 -3.64 -15.75
N ALA A 145 8.07 -4.89 -16.21
CA ALA A 145 8.90 -5.90 -15.57
C ALA A 145 10.40 -5.55 -15.55
N ASP A 146 10.88 -4.68 -16.44
CA ASP A 146 12.26 -4.19 -16.43
C ASP A 146 12.42 -3.02 -15.45
N GLU A 147 11.36 -2.25 -15.23
CA GLU A 147 11.35 -1.04 -14.41
C GLU A 147 10.99 -1.31 -12.94
N TYR A 148 10.00 -2.16 -12.67
CA TYR A 148 9.46 -2.35 -11.33
C TYR A 148 9.62 -3.77 -10.81
N THR A 149 9.78 -3.89 -9.50
CA THR A 149 9.85 -5.17 -8.79
C THR A 149 8.48 -5.83 -8.67
N ILE A 150 7.41 -5.03 -8.63
CA ILE A 150 6.02 -5.48 -8.52
C ILE A 150 5.38 -5.50 -9.91
N ASP A 151 4.70 -6.60 -10.25
CA ASP A 151 3.80 -6.66 -11.42
C ASP A 151 2.41 -6.13 -11.01
N PRO A 152 1.98 -4.95 -11.52
CA PRO A 152 0.69 -4.36 -11.16
C PRO A 152 -0.48 -4.89 -12.02
N SER A 153 -0.31 -5.96 -12.78
CA SER A 153 -1.35 -6.43 -13.72
C SER A 153 -2.56 -7.01 -12.99
N VAL A 154 -3.75 -6.54 -13.36
CA VAL A 154 -5.07 -7.10 -12.98
C VAL A 154 -5.72 -7.60 -14.26
N ASP A 155 -5.93 -8.90 -14.39
CA ASP A 155 -6.52 -9.54 -15.58
C ASP A 155 -5.85 -9.10 -16.90
N GLY A 156 -4.51 -8.97 -16.89
CA GLY A 156 -3.71 -8.59 -18.04
C GLY A 156 -3.74 -7.10 -18.40
N LYS A 157 -4.34 -6.28 -17.57
CA LYS A 157 -4.33 -4.82 -17.71
C LYS A 157 -3.64 -4.16 -16.54
N VAL A 158 -3.05 -3.01 -16.78
CA VAL A 158 -2.41 -2.16 -15.77
C VAL A 158 -3.25 -0.93 -15.56
N TYR A 159 -3.60 -0.62 -14.30
CA TYR A 159 -4.43 0.52 -13.94
C TYR A 159 -3.73 1.50 -13.00
N ALA A 160 -2.57 1.12 -12.47
CA ALA A 160 -1.73 1.96 -11.63
C ALA A 160 -0.26 1.54 -11.77
N LEU A 161 0.66 2.42 -11.40
CA LEU A 161 2.08 2.10 -11.26
C LEU A 161 2.38 1.86 -9.77
N PRO A 162 3.21 0.86 -9.43
CA PRO A 162 3.67 0.70 -8.05
C PRO A 162 4.69 1.81 -7.75
N ASP A 163 4.56 2.47 -6.60
CA ASP A 163 5.50 3.50 -6.16
C ASP A 163 6.46 2.98 -5.08
N THR A 164 5.94 2.41 -4.00
CA THR A 164 6.78 1.84 -2.94
C THR A 164 6.89 0.32 -3.05
N LEU A 165 7.99 -0.23 -2.55
CA LEU A 165 8.15 -1.67 -2.35
C LEU A 165 8.11 -1.96 -0.86
N GLU A 166 7.09 -2.67 -0.41
CA GLU A 166 6.94 -3.11 0.97
C GLU A 166 7.47 -4.53 1.12
N ASN A 167 8.51 -4.66 1.91
CA ASN A 167 9.03 -5.93 2.38
C ASN A 167 8.81 -6.07 3.88
N TYR A 168 8.45 -7.26 4.32
CA TYR A 168 8.31 -7.56 5.73
C TYR A 168 9.63 -8.03 6.32
N PHE A 169 9.87 -7.63 7.56
CA PHE A 169 11.03 -7.99 8.37
C PHE A 169 10.68 -7.86 9.86
N VAL A 170 11.65 -8.04 10.73
CA VAL A 170 11.46 -7.92 12.18
C VAL A 170 12.29 -6.75 12.71
N LEU A 171 11.65 -5.85 13.45
CA LEU A 171 12.35 -4.90 14.31
C LEU A 171 12.67 -5.56 15.66
N LEU A 172 13.86 -5.26 16.20
CA LEU A 172 14.35 -5.78 17.47
C LEU A 172 14.91 -4.66 18.33
N ASN A 173 14.58 -4.69 19.61
CA ASN A 173 15.25 -3.86 20.61
C ASN A 173 16.65 -4.44 20.88
N LYS A 174 17.67 -3.79 20.29
CA LYS A 174 19.05 -4.28 20.35
C LYS A 174 19.61 -4.31 21.77
N ASP A 175 19.24 -3.34 22.59
CA ASP A 175 19.71 -3.27 23.98
C ASP A 175 19.24 -4.49 24.80
N LYS A 176 17.98 -4.96 24.52
CA LYS A 176 17.47 -6.19 25.14
C LYS A 176 18.11 -7.45 24.57
N LEU A 177 18.43 -7.48 23.26
CA LEU A 177 19.22 -8.58 22.67
C LEU A 177 20.58 -8.69 23.34
N ASP A 178 21.31 -7.58 23.44
CA ASP A 178 22.65 -7.53 24.02
C ASP A 178 22.63 -7.96 25.49
N ALA A 179 21.65 -7.49 26.26
CA ALA A 179 21.44 -7.90 27.66
C ALA A 179 21.14 -9.39 27.81
N ALA A 180 20.48 -10.01 26.82
CA ALA A 180 20.19 -11.44 26.80
C ALA A 180 21.32 -12.29 26.17
N GLY A 181 22.40 -11.66 25.69
CA GLY A 181 23.51 -12.33 25.01
C GLY A 181 23.11 -12.91 23.63
N LEU A 182 22.13 -12.30 22.97
CA LEU A 182 21.62 -12.72 21.65
C LEU A 182 22.23 -11.85 20.56
N ALA A 183 22.63 -12.47 19.45
CA ALA A 183 23.01 -11.75 18.24
C ALA A 183 21.76 -11.32 17.45
N VAL A 184 21.89 -10.29 16.61
CA VAL A 184 20.88 -9.99 15.59
C VAL A 184 20.89 -11.13 14.56
N PRO A 185 19.76 -11.84 14.34
CA PRO A 185 19.75 -12.99 13.44
C PRO A 185 19.82 -12.53 11.99
N THR A 186 20.56 -13.28 11.18
CA THR A 186 20.63 -13.13 9.70
C THR A 186 19.91 -14.24 8.98
N GLU A 187 19.80 -15.41 9.62
CA GLU A 187 19.02 -16.57 9.16
C GLU A 187 18.35 -17.18 10.37
N TRP A 188 17.04 -17.36 10.33
CA TRP A 188 16.24 -17.93 11.42
C TRP A 188 14.86 -18.40 10.94
N SER A 189 14.24 -19.27 11.72
CA SER A 189 12.90 -19.79 11.51
C SER A 189 11.89 -19.15 12.48
N TRP A 190 10.59 -19.40 12.28
CA TRP A 190 9.56 -19.02 13.24
C TRP A 190 9.73 -19.70 14.60
N ASP A 191 10.33 -20.88 14.65
CA ASP A 191 10.62 -21.53 15.93
C ASP A 191 11.77 -20.80 16.65
N ASP A 192 12.82 -20.37 15.93
CA ASP A 192 13.88 -19.50 16.48
C ASP A 192 13.32 -18.15 16.94
N TYR A 193 12.38 -17.57 16.19
CA TYR A 193 11.69 -16.34 16.58
C TYR A 193 10.99 -16.48 17.94
N LEU A 194 10.27 -17.58 18.17
CA LEU A 194 9.63 -17.86 19.46
C LEU A 194 10.65 -18.06 20.59
N ASP A 195 11.78 -18.71 20.29
CA ASP A 195 12.89 -18.86 21.26
C ASP A 195 13.51 -17.51 21.64
N TYR A 196 13.69 -16.61 20.69
CA TYR A 196 14.10 -15.23 20.96
C TYR A 196 13.05 -14.51 21.80
N ALA A 197 11.78 -14.60 21.42
CA ALA A 197 10.68 -14.00 22.16
C ALA A 197 10.66 -14.49 23.62
N ALA A 198 10.90 -15.78 23.87
CA ALA A 198 10.95 -16.35 25.22
C ALA A 198 12.12 -15.76 26.04
N LYS A 199 13.30 -15.65 25.45
CA LYS A 199 14.50 -15.10 26.11
C LYS A 199 14.39 -13.60 26.38
N LEU A 200 13.64 -12.87 25.55
CA LEU A 200 13.45 -11.42 25.67
C LEU A 200 12.25 -11.04 26.54
N THR A 201 11.37 -11.99 26.87
CA THR A 201 10.26 -11.77 27.78
C THR A 201 10.79 -11.64 29.21
N SER A 202 10.45 -10.55 29.88
CA SER A 202 10.96 -10.28 31.25
C SER A 202 9.96 -9.47 32.08
N GLY A 203 10.17 -9.45 33.40
CA GLY A 203 9.29 -8.73 34.32
C GLY A 203 7.95 -9.42 34.54
N THR A 204 7.10 -8.77 35.35
CA THR A 204 5.74 -9.25 35.67
C THR A 204 4.79 -8.07 35.88
N GLY A 205 3.49 -8.31 35.69
CA GLY A 205 2.46 -7.26 35.87
C GLY A 205 2.68 -6.06 34.95
N PRO A 206 2.49 -4.83 35.42
CA PRO A 206 2.61 -3.63 34.58
C PRO A 206 4.03 -3.35 34.04
N SER A 207 5.06 -3.97 34.63
CA SER A 207 6.45 -3.84 34.15
C SER A 207 6.89 -5.00 33.25
N LYS A 208 5.98 -5.86 32.82
CA LYS A 208 6.29 -6.96 31.90
C LYS A 208 6.68 -6.40 30.56
N THR A 209 7.83 -6.85 30.04
CA THR A 209 8.18 -6.76 28.63
C THR A 209 7.81 -8.07 27.97
N PHE A 210 7.05 -8.01 26.89
CA PHE A 210 6.77 -9.17 26.06
C PHE A 210 7.89 -9.35 25.02
N GLY A 211 8.17 -10.60 24.65
CA GLY A 211 9.12 -10.89 23.59
C GLY A 211 8.64 -10.40 22.23
N THR A 212 7.35 -10.44 21.98
CA THR A 212 6.76 -10.01 20.71
C THR A 212 5.35 -9.43 20.85
N TYR A 213 4.91 -8.77 19.77
CA TYR A 213 3.55 -8.26 19.59
C TYR A 213 3.04 -8.59 18.18
N PHE A 214 1.80 -9.00 18.08
CA PHE A 214 1.10 -9.21 16.80
C PHE A 214 -0.11 -8.29 16.72
N HIS A 215 -0.13 -7.45 15.69
CA HIS A 215 -1.20 -6.48 15.49
C HIS A 215 -2.47 -7.14 14.93
N THR A 216 -3.56 -6.34 14.78
CA THR A 216 -4.88 -6.83 14.33
C THR A 216 -5.02 -6.98 12.82
N TRP A 217 -4.03 -6.58 12.02
CA TRP A 217 -4.09 -6.67 10.56
C TRP A 217 -4.11 -8.12 10.07
N ALA A 218 -4.77 -8.35 8.93
CA ALA A 218 -4.92 -9.67 8.31
C ALA A 218 -3.58 -10.40 8.13
N MET A 219 -2.52 -9.69 7.71
CA MET A 219 -1.19 -10.26 7.51
C MET A 219 -0.64 -11.04 8.72
N TYR A 220 -1.02 -10.67 9.94
CA TYR A 220 -0.57 -11.39 11.14
C TYR A 220 -1.25 -12.76 11.34
N TRP A 221 -2.27 -13.06 10.54
CA TRP A 221 -2.88 -14.39 10.45
C TRP A 221 -2.30 -15.19 9.27
N GLU A 222 -1.43 -14.58 8.47
CA GLU A 222 -0.92 -15.09 7.20
C GLU A 222 0.61 -15.24 7.19
N LEU A 223 1.28 -15.09 8.36
CA LEU A 223 2.75 -15.05 8.48
C LEU A 223 3.48 -16.24 7.82
N GLY A 224 2.85 -17.42 7.81
CA GLY A 224 3.42 -18.62 7.20
C GLY A 224 3.12 -18.78 5.71
N ILE A 225 2.32 -17.88 5.08
CA ILE A 225 2.15 -17.85 3.63
C ILE A 225 2.83 -16.63 3.00
N ILE A 226 2.83 -15.47 3.66
CA ILE A 226 3.46 -14.25 3.11
C ILE A 226 4.99 -14.36 3.01
N ASN A 227 5.61 -15.36 3.62
CA ASN A 227 7.02 -15.71 3.51
C ASN A 227 7.28 -16.85 2.52
N GLN A 228 6.38 -17.10 1.58
CA GLN A 228 6.50 -18.11 0.54
C GLN A 228 6.59 -17.47 -0.84
N GLU A 229 7.33 -18.11 -1.76
CA GLU A 229 7.43 -17.67 -3.16
C GLU A 229 6.17 -17.97 -3.98
N LYS A 230 5.33 -18.89 -3.50
CA LYS A 230 4.10 -19.36 -4.18
C LYS A 230 3.02 -19.63 -3.16
N ASP A 231 1.79 -19.63 -3.62
CA ASP A 231 0.60 -19.89 -2.80
C ASP A 231 0.54 -18.98 -1.55
N ASN A 232 0.93 -17.72 -1.75
CA ASN A 232 1.14 -16.71 -0.71
C ASN A 232 -0.08 -15.80 -0.48
N ASN A 233 -1.25 -16.18 -1.00
CA ASN A 233 -2.53 -15.52 -0.78
C ASN A 233 -3.56 -16.46 -0.16
N LEU A 234 -4.64 -15.89 0.42
CA LEU A 234 -5.81 -16.65 0.91
C LEU A 234 -6.53 -17.40 -0.22
N VAL A 235 -6.47 -16.85 -1.43
CA VAL A 235 -7.00 -17.48 -2.66
C VAL A 235 -5.94 -17.37 -3.75
N ASN A 236 -5.52 -18.51 -4.31
CA ASN A 236 -4.54 -18.58 -5.38
C ASN A 236 -5.20 -19.17 -6.63
N ASN A 237 -5.26 -18.41 -7.74
CA ASN A 237 -5.89 -18.83 -8.99
C ASN A 237 -7.34 -19.34 -8.81
N GLY A 238 -8.13 -18.67 -7.94
CA GLY A 238 -9.50 -19.04 -7.65
C GLY A 238 -9.68 -20.24 -6.70
N ILE A 239 -8.58 -20.75 -6.14
CA ILE A 239 -8.58 -21.88 -5.17
C ILE A 239 -8.31 -21.32 -3.77
N VAL A 240 -9.21 -21.61 -2.84
CA VAL A 240 -9.06 -21.21 -1.43
C VAL A 240 -7.92 -21.97 -0.77
N ASN A 241 -6.99 -21.24 -0.13
CA ASN A 241 -5.72 -21.74 0.41
C ASN A 241 -5.71 -21.85 1.96
N ILE A 242 -6.87 -21.95 2.59
CA ILE A 242 -6.97 -21.90 4.07
C ILE A 242 -6.45 -23.18 4.72
N ASP A 243 -6.68 -24.35 4.14
CA ASP A 243 -6.16 -25.62 4.66
C ASP A 243 -4.74 -25.92 4.17
N SER A 244 -3.86 -24.92 4.18
CA SER A 244 -2.46 -25.07 3.81
C SER A 244 -1.55 -25.15 5.02
N ALA A 245 -0.35 -25.73 4.83
CA ALA A 245 0.66 -25.80 5.88
C ALA A 245 1.07 -24.39 6.37
N GLY A 246 1.12 -23.40 5.47
CA GLY A 246 1.46 -22.02 5.81
C GLY A 246 0.44 -21.34 6.71
N ILE A 247 -0.86 -21.47 6.41
CA ILE A 247 -1.93 -20.94 7.26
C ILE A 247 -1.94 -21.65 8.62
N ARG A 248 -1.83 -22.98 8.64
CA ARG A 248 -1.73 -23.74 9.90
C ARG A 248 -0.54 -23.27 10.74
N LYS A 249 0.65 -23.10 10.12
CA LYS A 249 1.86 -22.57 10.80
C LYS A 249 1.61 -21.18 11.38
N SER A 250 0.93 -20.28 10.66
CA SER A 250 0.60 -18.93 11.14
C SER A 250 -0.25 -18.96 12.40
N LEU A 251 -1.32 -19.76 12.40
CA LEU A 251 -2.23 -19.86 13.53
C LEU A 251 -1.57 -20.54 14.74
N GLU A 252 -0.81 -21.61 14.51
CA GLU A 252 -0.05 -22.31 15.56
C GLU A 252 1.02 -21.42 16.16
N LEU A 253 1.77 -20.63 15.34
CA LEU A 253 2.77 -19.68 15.79
C LEU A 253 2.17 -18.69 16.79
N ARG A 254 1.08 -18.03 16.41
CA ARG A 254 0.40 -17.07 17.26
C ARG A 254 -0.15 -17.70 18.52
N ASN A 255 -0.78 -18.85 18.40
CA ASN A 255 -1.32 -19.59 19.54
C ASN A 255 -0.22 -19.97 20.54
N LYS A 256 0.93 -20.51 20.07
CA LYS A 256 2.09 -20.84 20.90
C LYS A 256 2.66 -19.59 21.59
N ALA A 257 2.76 -18.47 20.89
CA ALA A 257 3.26 -17.22 21.44
C ALA A 257 2.38 -16.71 22.61
N GLU A 258 1.06 -16.82 22.48
CA GLU A 258 0.14 -16.45 23.55
C GLU A 258 0.14 -17.45 24.71
N GLU A 259 0.07 -18.75 24.44
CA GLU A 259 0.06 -19.78 25.46
C GLU A 259 1.34 -19.79 26.31
N SER A 260 2.48 -19.52 25.70
CA SER A 260 3.75 -19.36 26.41
C SER A 260 3.91 -18.00 27.11
N GLY A 261 2.99 -17.07 26.88
CA GLY A 261 3.00 -15.74 27.48
C GLY A 261 4.12 -14.84 26.96
N VAL A 262 4.68 -15.14 25.78
CA VAL A 262 5.75 -14.34 25.15
C VAL A 262 5.21 -13.23 24.24
N ALA A 263 3.98 -13.35 23.79
CA ALA A 263 3.29 -12.29 23.05
C ALA A 263 2.36 -11.48 23.95
N VAL A 264 2.14 -10.21 23.57
CA VAL A 264 1.05 -9.41 24.13
C VAL A 264 -0.27 -10.12 23.80
N PRO A 265 -1.16 -10.37 24.80
CA PRO A 265 -2.41 -11.08 24.55
C PRO A 265 -3.29 -10.37 23.53
N TYR A 266 -3.88 -11.12 22.59
CA TYR A 266 -4.76 -10.54 21.58
C TYR A 266 -6.00 -9.88 22.20
N ALA A 267 -6.53 -10.44 23.26
CA ALA A 267 -7.63 -9.85 24.02
C ALA A 267 -7.29 -8.43 24.56
N ASP A 268 -6.03 -8.23 25.00
CA ASP A 268 -5.56 -6.89 25.44
C ASP A 268 -5.37 -5.98 24.23
N THR A 269 -4.83 -6.49 23.13
CA THR A 269 -4.65 -5.74 21.88
C THR A 269 -5.96 -5.12 21.40
N ILE A 270 -7.05 -5.90 21.37
CA ILE A 270 -8.35 -5.39 20.89
C ILE A 270 -9.07 -4.52 21.92
N SER A 271 -9.05 -4.91 23.19
CA SER A 271 -9.80 -4.19 24.25
C SER A 271 -9.19 -2.83 24.58
N GLN A 272 -7.86 -2.72 24.54
CA GLN A 272 -7.12 -1.48 24.82
C GLN A 272 -6.78 -0.70 23.56
N LYS A 273 -7.07 -1.25 22.36
CA LYS A 273 -6.73 -0.67 21.05
C LYS A 273 -5.22 -0.39 20.93
N LEU A 274 -4.41 -1.37 21.31
CA LEU A 274 -2.96 -1.22 21.31
C LEU A 274 -2.44 -0.99 19.89
N ALA A 275 -1.50 -0.06 19.75
CA ALA A 275 -0.88 0.30 18.48
C ALA A 275 0.52 -0.32 18.38
N TYR A 276 0.84 -0.90 17.23
CA TYR A 276 2.13 -1.58 17.00
C TYR A 276 3.35 -0.68 17.19
N ARG A 277 3.24 0.61 16.83
CA ARG A 277 4.28 1.62 17.08
C ARG A 277 4.54 1.80 18.56
N SER A 278 3.47 2.04 19.33
CA SER A 278 3.55 2.19 20.78
C SER A 278 4.15 0.96 21.45
N GLU A 279 3.67 -0.24 21.09
CA GLU A 279 4.14 -1.48 21.70
C GLU A 279 5.64 -1.69 21.50
N PHE A 280 6.18 -1.38 20.34
CA PHE A 280 7.60 -1.53 20.05
C PHE A 280 8.43 -0.38 20.62
N PHE A 281 8.14 0.88 20.27
CA PHE A 281 9.01 2.02 20.60
C PHE A 281 9.00 2.40 22.08
N THR A 282 7.98 2.02 22.84
CA THR A 282 8.01 2.14 24.31
C THR A 282 8.76 0.98 24.98
N GLY A 283 9.16 -0.04 24.22
CA GLY A 283 9.85 -1.24 24.72
C GLY A 283 8.92 -2.21 25.47
N HIS A 284 7.60 -2.10 25.32
CA HIS A 284 6.63 -3.06 25.88
C HIS A 284 6.73 -4.41 25.15
N ALA A 285 6.97 -4.40 23.84
CA ALA A 285 7.40 -5.58 23.07
C ALA A 285 8.87 -5.44 22.64
N ALA A 286 9.65 -6.51 22.78
CA ALA A 286 11.07 -6.51 22.41
C ALA A 286 11.30 -6.70 20.91
N MET A 287 10.36 -7.35 20.23
CA MET A 287 10.38 -7.59 18.78
C MET A 287 9.02 -7.37 18.18
N ILE A 288 8.99 -6.99 16.90
CA ILE A 288 7.76 -6.89 16.12
C ILE A 288 8.03 -7.28 14.65
N VAL A 289 7.17 -8.13 14.11
CA VAL A 289 7.10 -8.31 12.64
C VAL A 289 6.44 -7.07 12.05
N THR A 290 7.06 -6.46 11.07
CA THR A 290 6.55 -5.25 10.42
C THR A 290 7.12 -5.12 9.01
N GLY A 291 6.93 -3.99 8.37
CA GLY A 291 7.51 -3.69 7.06
C GLY A 291 8.33 -2.41 7.06
N ASN A 292 8.89 -2.14 5.90
CA ASN A 292 9.84 -1.03 5.71
C ASN A 292 9.24 0.37 5.92
N TRP A 293 7.91 0.53 6.01
CA TRP A 293 7.28 1.79 6.46
C TRP A 293 7.71 2.23 7.87
N MET A 294 8.19 1.27 8.71
CA MET A 294 8.70 1.56 10.06
C MET A 294 10.18 1.98 10.09
N ILE A 295 10.89 1.89 8.96
CA ILE A 295 12.33 2.21 8.89
C ILE A 295 12.56 3.69 9.24
N GLY A 296 11.74 4.59 8.72
CA GLY A 296 11.86 6.02 8.97
C GLY A 296 11.71 6.41 10.44
N GLU A 297 11.05 5.58 11.25
CA GLU A 297 10.81 5.81 12.67
C GLU A 297 11.84 5.13 13.58
N ALA A 298 12.73 4.30 13.04
CA ALA A 298 13.68 3.49 13.82
C ALA A 298 14.61 4.33 14.70
N GLY A 299 14.97 5.54 14.28
CA GLY A 299 15.74 6.51 15.04
C GLY A 299 14.90 7.43 15.93
N GLY A 300 13.64 7.09 16.17
CA GLY A 300 12.69 7.89 16.96
C GLY A 300 11.95 8.94 16.16
N SER A 301 10.78 9.31 16.68
CA SER A 301 9.93 10.41 16.22
C SER A 301 9.55 11.30 17.40
N GLU A 302 8.85 12.42 17.15
CA GLU A 302 8.33 13.27 18.23
C GLU A 302 7.38 12.51 19.17
N GLU A 303 6.55 11.63 18.61
CA GLU A 303 5.61 10.82 19.38
C GLU A 303 6.31 9.67 20.13
N PHE A 304 7.33 9.06 19.51
CA PHE A 304 8.09 7.95 20.06
C PHE A 304 9.60 8.25 20.03
N PRO A 305 10.13 9.02 21.00
CA PRO A 305 11.56 9.27 21.07
C PRO A 305 12.36 7.95 21.22
N ALA A 306 13.45 7.81 20.48
CA ALA A 306 14.29 6.61 20.56
C ALA A 306 14.94 6.49 21.95
N THR A 307 14.61 5.43 22.66
CA THR A 307 15.14 5.11 24.00
C THR A 307 16.08 3.90 24.01
N PHE A 308 16.23 3.24 22.86
CA PHE A 308 17.12 2.08 22.64
C PHE A 308 17.56 2.05 21.17
N THR A 309 18.53 1.22 20.86
CA THR A 309 18.94 0.98 19.47
C THR A 309 17.99 -0.01 18.81
N THR A 310 17.44 0.38 17.64
CA THR A 310 16.62 -0.49 16.80
C THR A 310 17.51 -1.29 15.85
N ALA A 311 17.44 -2.61 15.92
CA ALA A 311 18.04 -3.53 14.96
C ALA A 311 16.98 -4.16 14.05
N PHE A 312 17.43 -4.76 12.95
CA PHE A 312 16.60 -5.30 11.89
C PHE A 312 16.99 -6.75 11.59
N ALA A 313 16.04 -7.65 11.51
CA ALA A 313 16.27 -9.02 11.11
C ALA A 313 15.38 -9.41 9.94
N PRO A 314 15.81 -10.30 9.05
CA PRO A 314 14.99 -10.75 7.93
C PRO A 314 13.71 -11.44 8.40
N MET A 315 12.69 -11.48 7.54
CA MET A 315 11.49 -12.28 7.80
C MET A 315 11.87 -13.73 8.09
N PRO A 316 11.39 -14.34 9.21
CA PRO A 316 11.69 -15.72 9.53
C PRO A 316 11.20 -16.71 8.46
N SER A 317 11.91 -17.79 8.24
CA SER A 317 11.47 -18.90 7.39
C SER A 317 10.46 -19.80 8.11
N ASN A 318 9.69 -20.60 7.34
CA ASN A 318 8.73 -21.54 7.93
C ASN A 318 9.40 -22.72 8.66
N SER A 319 10.59 -23.09 8.23
CA SER A 319 11.32 -24.24 8.79
C SER A 319 12.82 -23.94 8.89
N ALA A 320 13.48 -24.56 9.85
CA ALA A 320 14.92 -24.47 9.99
C ALA A 320 15.63 -24.96 8.71
N GLY A 321 16.62 -24.17 8.25
CA GLY A 321 17.40 -24.45 7.04
C GLY A 321 16.78 -23.95 5.75
N GLU A 322 15.56 -23.40 5.77
CA GLU A 322 15.02 -22.61 4.68
C GLU A 322 15.57 -21.17 4.74
N PRO A 323 15.72 -20.49 3.59
CA PRO A 323 16.26 -19.14 3.56
C PRO A 323 15.30 -18.13 4.20
N SER A 324 15.83 -17.27 5.06
CA SER A 324 15.12 -16.13 5.64
C SER A 324 15.05 -14.95 4.67
N GLY A 325 14.19 -13.98 4.98
CA GLY A 325 14.04 -12.74 4.21
C GLY A 325 13.13 -12.86 2.99
N VAL A 326 12.52 -14.03 2.76
CA VAL A 326 11.43 -14.14 1.77
C VAL A 326 10.20 -13.45 2.35
N SER A 327 9.64 -12.51 1.61
CA SER A 327 8.35 -11.89 1.93
C SER A 327 7.65 -11.47 0.65
N ILE A 328 6.32 -11.46 0.66
CA ILE A 328 5.57 -10.92 -0.48
C ILE A 328 6.01 -9.49 -0.79
N ALA A 329 6.15 -9.20 -2.09
CA ALA A 329 6.41 -7.86 -2.59
C ALA A 329 5.06 -7.14 -2.75
N ASN A 330 4.66 -6.42 -1.71
CA ASN A 330 3.52 -5.51 -1.76
C ASN A 330 4.03 -4.08 -1.94
N GLY A 331 3.14 -3.09 -1.96
CA GLY A 331 3.50 -1.68 -2.05
C GLY A 331 2.29 -0.81 -2.26
N ASN A 332 2.50 0.49 -2.25
CA ASN A 332 1.46 1.42 -2.65
C ASN A 332 1.42 1.53 -4.18
N TYR A 333 0.30 2.00 -4.66
CA TYR A 333 0.04 2.17 -6.09
C TYR A 333 -0.47 3.59 -6.35
N VAL A 334 -0.05 4.16 -7.46
CA VAL A 334 -0.54 5.44 -7.93
C VAL A 334 -1.19 5.27 -9.30
N GLY A 335 -2.46 5.64 -9.41
CA GLY A 335 -3.28 5.42 -10.61
C GLY A 335 -4.03 6.67 -11.05
N ILE A 336 -4.66 6.57 -12.22
CA ILE A 336 -5.43 7.65 -12.84
C ILE A 336 -6.90 7.26 -12.77
N LEU A 337 -7.75 8.18 -12.32
CA LEU A 337 -9.19 7.94 -12.34
C LEU A 337 -9.73 7.93 -13.78
N GLU A 338 -10.64 6.98 -14.07
CA GLU A 338 -11.22 6.79 -15.42
C GLU A 338 -11.88 8.06 -15.99
N LYS A 339 -12.43 8.91 -15.12
CA LYS A 339 -13.10 10.16 -15.52
C LYS A 339 -12.15 11.35 -15.70
N SER A 340 -10.85 11.17 -15.47
CA SER A 340 -9.85 12.22 -15.70
C SER A 340 -9.87 12.67 -17.17
N LYS A 341 -9.82 13.97 -17.39
CA LYS A 341 -9.68 14.58 -18.72
C LYS A 341 -8.24 14.86 -19.11
N HIS A 342 -7.30 14.60 -18.19
CA HIS A 342 -5.88 14.90 -18.31
C HIS A 342 -5.04 13.61 -18.17
N GLN A 343 -5.48 12.52 -18.84
CA GLN A 343 -4.88 11.21 -18.65
C GLN A 343 -3.40 11.15 -19.05
N GLN A 344 -2.96 11.88 -20.07
CA GLN A 344 -1.56 11.91 -20.46
C GLN A 344 -0.72 12.66 -19.45
N GLU A 345 -1.12 13.84 -19.04
CA GLU A 345 -0.41 14.66 -18.06
C GLU A 345 -0.40 13.99 -16.68
N ALA A 346 -1.49 13.34 -16.31
CA ALA A 346 -1.57 12.52 -15.11
C ALA A 346 -0.62 11.31 -15.19
N TYR A 347 -0.52 10.66 -16.36
CA TYR A 347 0.44 9.58 -16.57
C TYR A 347 1.89 10.05 -16.46
N ASP A 348 2.22 11.18 -17.06
CA ASP A 348 3.55 11.76 -16.97
C ASP A 348 3.94 12.05 -15.51
N PHE A 349 2.98 12.57 -14.71
CA PHE A 349 3.17 12.77 -13.28
C PHE A 349 3.37 11.46 -12.52
N ILE A 350 2.47 10.47 -12.66
CA ILE A 350 2.59 9.21 -11.88
C ILE A 350 3.83 8.42 -12.27
N ARG A 351 4.27 8.52 -13.54
CA ARG A 351 5.50 7.87 -14.01
C ARG A 351 6.74 8.51 -13.38
N TRP A 352 6.81 9.85 -13.38
CA TRP A 352 7.88 10.57 -12.70
C TRP A 352 7.85 10.32 -11.19
N TYR A 353 6.64 10.38 -10.58
CA TYR A 353 6.50 10.16 -9.15
C TYR A 353 7.00 8.77 -8.73
N SER A 354 6.55 7.71 -9.40
CA SER A 354 6.90 6.32 -9.05
C SER A 354 8.37 5.95 -9.30
N THR A 355 9.17 6.83 -9.88
CA THR A 355 10.60 6.60 -10.17
C THR A 355 11.50 7.60 -9.44
N GLU A 356 11.29 8.89 -9.63
CA GLU A 356 12.15 9.96 -9.12
C GLU A 356 11.53 10.69 -7.93
N GLY A 357 10.23 11.00 -8.02
CA GLY A 357 9.54 11.85 -7.06
C GLY A 357 9.47 11.24 -5.65
N GLU A 358 9.13 9.95 -5.54
CA GLU A 358 9.04 9.28 -4.26
C GLU A 358 10.36 9.16 -3.51
N GLN A 359 11.49 9.09 -4.23
CA GLN A 359 12.82 9.04 -3.62
C GLN A 359 13.12 10.29 -2.79
N MET A 360 12.45 11.43 -3.09
CA MET A 360 12.55 12.65 -2.31
C MET A 360 11.97 12.49 -0.90
N GLN A 361 11.02 11.57 -0.73
CA GLN A 361 10.43 11.22 0.58
C GLN A 361 11.30 10.25 1.37
N ASN A 362 12.34 9.68 0.73
CA ASN A 362 13.22 8.66 1.30
C ASN A 362 12.46 7.39 1.70
N VAL A 363 11.60 6.91 0.80
CA VAL A 363 10.90 5.63 0.90
C VAL A 363 11.62 4.57 0.09
N TYR A 364 11.34 3.29 0.38
CA TYR A 364 11.91 2.19 -0.39
C TYR A 364 11.04 1.93 -1.61
N SER A 365 11.64 2.17 -2.79
CA SER A 365 10.92 2.21 -4.07
C SER A 365 10.64 0.83 -4.66
N ALA A 366 9.50 0.70 -5.34
CA ALA A 366 9.24 -0.40 -6.25
C ALA A 366 10.08 -0.32 -7.55
N TRP A 367 10.61 0.86 -7.88
CA TRP A 367 11.48 1.07 -9.03
C TRP A 367 12.85 0.44 -8.82
N LYS A 368 13.26 -0.43 -9.74
CA LYS A 368 14.49 -1.25 -9.63
C LYS A 368 15.79 -0.46 -9.62
N ASN A 369 15.76 0.78 -10.14
CA ASN A 369 16.96 1.62 -10.23
C ASN A 369 17.17 2.55 -9.01
N GLN A 370 16.44 2.35 -7.91
CA GLN A 370 16.69 3.08 -6.67
C GLN A 370 18.11 2.82 -6.14
N ASP A 371 18.80 3.91 -5.74
CA ASP A 371 20.08 3.82 -5.04
C ASP A 371 19.85 3.43 -3.56
N VAL A 372 20.04 2.17 -3.25
CA VAL A 372 19.80 1.60 -1.90
C VAL A 372 20.76 2.20 -0.87
N ASP A 373 22.01 2.49 -1.22
CA ASP A 373 22.96 3.10 -0.27
C ASP A 373 22.58 4.55 0.05
N LYS A 374 22.09 5.29 -0.95
CA LYS A 374 21.54 6.64 -0.76
C LYS A 374 20.26 6.59 0.11
N PHE A 375 19.39 5.61 -0.12
CA PHE A 375 18.20 5.40 0.71
C PHE A 375 18.57 5.19 2.18
N ILE A 376 19.49 4.26 2.49
CA ILE A 376 19.95 3.97 3.85
C ILE A 376 20.57 5.22 4.51
N ALA A 377 21.43 5.94 3.78
CA ALA A 377 22.02 7.20 4.26
C ALA A 377 20.94 8.26 4.55
N GLY A 378 19.91 8.33 3.72
CA GLY A 378 18.76 9.22 3.89
C GLY A 378 17.95 8.92 5.15
N VAL A 379 17.75 7.63 5.48
CA VAL A 379 17.09 7.20 6.73
C VAL A 379 17.79 7.81 7.94
N LYS A 380 19.13 7.68 8.02
CA LYS A 380 19.91 8.24 9.12
C LYS A 380 19.88 9.78 9.15
N THR A 381 19.92 10.41 8.00
CA THR A 381 19.90 11.88 7.91
C THR A 381 18.57 12.47 8.42
N LYS A 382 17.47 11.77 8.20
CA LYS A 382 16.13 12.20 8.64
C LYS A 382 15.79 11.79 10.08
N ALA A 383 16.48 10.80 10.64
CA ALA A 383 16.23 10.28 11.97
C ALA A 383 16.56 11.32 13.06
N MET A 384 15.71 11.42 14.09
CA MET A 384 15.95 12.28 15.25
C MET A 384 17.16 11.81 16.08
N SER A 385 17.37 10.50 16.17
CA SER A 385 18.51 9.88 16.88
C SER A 385 19.18 8.85 15.95
N PRO A 386 20.01 9.29 14.99
CA PRO A 386 20.62 8.39 14.00
C PRO A 386 21.50 7.29 14.61
N ASP A 387 22.10 7.54 15.80
CA ASP A 387 22.92 6.58 16.50
C ASP A 387 22.09 5.42 17.11
N ASN A 388 20.78 5.58 17.22
CA ASN A 388 19.88 4.53 17.69
C ASN A 388 19.35 3.64 16.53
N ILE A 389 19.95 3.72 15.37
CA ILE A 389 19.70 2.82 14.23
C ILE A 389 20.90 1.92 14.04
N ASP A 390 20.72 0.61 14.16
CA ASP A 390 21.74 -0.38 13.79
C ASP A 390 21.83 -0.44 12.25
N GLU A 391 22.69 0.41 11.67
CA GLU A 391 22.85 0.54 10.22
C GLU A 391 23.32 -0.77 9.57
N THR A 392 24.12 -1.58 10.29
CA THR A 392 24.63 -2.85 9.76
C THR A 392 23.49 -3.83 9.50
N SER A 393 22.58 -3.98 10.44
CA SER A 393 21.43 -4.87 10.30
C SER A 393 20.39 -4.29 9.32
N LEU A 394 20.19 -2.97 9.30
CA LEU A 394 19.34 -2.32 8.30
C LEU A 394 19.84 -2.60 6.88
N ALA A 395 21.13 -2.34 6.64
CA ALA A 395 21.75 -2.60 5.33
C ALA A 395 21.66 -4.09 4.95
N TYR A 396 21.84 -4.99 5.93
CA TYR A 396 21.71 -6.43 5.70
C TYR A 396 20.29 -6.78 5.22
N VAL A 397 19.25 -6.35 5.94
CA VAL A 397 17.86 -6.69 5.62
C VAL A 397 17.45 -6.15 4.26
N ILE A 398 17.79 -4.89 3.94
CA ILE A 398 17.44 -4.29 2.66
C ILE A 398 18.16 -4.98 1.50
N LYS A 399 19.50 -5.21 1.62
CA LYS A 399 20.29 -5.80 0.52
C LYS A 399 20.06 -7.30 0.34
N ASN A 400 19.53 -8.00 1.34
CA ASN A 400 19.25 -9.44 1.29
C ASN A 400 17.76 -9.77 1.31
N ALA A 401 16.89 -8.76 1.15
CA ALA A 401 15.46 -8.97 0.97
C ALA A 401 15.22 -9.86 -0.26
N LYS A 402 14.28 -10.80 -0.14
CA LYS A 402 13.87 -11.73 -1.19
C LYS A 402 12.39 -11.49 -1.50
N PRO A 403 12.07 -10.44 -2.29
CA PRO A 403 10.69 -10.14 -2.61
C PRO A 403 10.08 -11.29 -3.42
N ALA A 404 9.08 -11.95 -2.85
CA ALA A 404 8.30 -12.96 -3.55
C ALA A 404 7.20 -12.29 -4.38
N PRO A 405 6.97 -12.72 -5.63
CA PRO A 405 5.89 -12.16 -6.43
C PRO A 405 4.54 -12.29 -5.72
N LEU A 406 3.84 -11.19 -5.55
CA LEU A 406 2.45 -11.16 -5.11
C LEU A 406 1.58 -11.01 -6.35
N SER A 407 0.74 -12.00 -6.63
CA SER A 407 -0.35 -11.79 -7.59
C SER A 407 -1.29 -10.76 -7.03
N VAL A 408 -1.68 -9.78 -7.84
CA VAL A 408 -2.67 -8.79 -7.39
C VAL A 408 -3.91 -9.52 -6.89
N PRO A 409 -4.37 -9.24 -5.67
CA PRO A 409 -5.51 -9.96 -5.09
C PRO A 409 -6.79 -9.76 -5.89
N PRO A 410 -7.76 -10.68 -5.79
CA PRO A 410 -9.05 -10.48 -6.42
C PRO A 410 -9.78 -9.25 -5.85
N THR A 411 -10.68 -8.67 -6.64
CA THR A 411 -11.43 -7.45 -6.28
C THR A 411 -12.24 -7.57 -4.98
N TYR A 412 -12.52 -8.80 -4.55
CA TYR A 412 -13.23 -9.14 -3.31
C TYR A 412 -12.28 -9.56 -2.16
N GLN A 413 -10.99 -9.25 -2.24
CA GLN A 413 -10.00 -9.63 -1.22
C GLN A 413 -10.36 -9.14 0.18
N GLY A 414 -10.88 -7.91 0.31
CA GLY A 414 -11.29 -7.37 1.61
C GLY A 414 -12.41 -8.18 2.29
N GLU A 415 -13.30 -8.82 1.51
CA GLU A 415 -14.31 -9.73 2.04
C GLU A 415 -13.67 -11.03 2.54
N LEU A 416 -12.68 -11.56 1.81
CA LEU A 416 -11.92 -12.76 2.20
C LEU A 416 -11.17 -12.53 3.52
N GLU A 417 -10.44 -11.41 3.62
CA GLU A 417 -9.69 -11.04 4.82
C GLU A 417 -10.60 -10.85 6.04
N THR A 418 -11.76 -10.20 5.84
CA THR A 418 -12.76 -10.02 6.91
C THR A 418 -13.31 -11.35 7.39
N ALA A 419 -13.67 -12.24 6.49
CA ALA A 419 -14.19 -13.56 6.83
C ALA A 419 -13.14 -14.44 7.51
N PHE A 420 -11.89 -14.39 7.04
CA PHE A 420 -10.78 -15.14 7.63
C PHE A 420 -10.45 -14.62 9.03
N THR A 421 -10.28 -13.31 9.19
CA THR A 421 -9.97 -12.67 10.48
C THR A 421 -11.03 -13.03 11.54
N LYS A 422 -12.30 -13.00 11.19
CA LYS A 422 -13.39 -13.38 12.11
C LYS A 422 -13.19 -14.78 12.70
N GLU A 423 -12.87 -15.78 11.88
CA GLU A 423 -12.69 -17.15 12.36
C GLU A 423 -11.38 -17.32 13.14
N THR A 424 -10.30 -16.63 12.73
CA THR A 424 -9.02 -16.66 13.44
C THR A 424 -9.05 -15.95 14.80
N GLU A 425 -9.85 -14.90 14.95
CA GLU A 425 -10.13 -14.26 16.24
C GLU A 425 -10.82 -15.22 17.22
N LEU A 426 -11.81 -15.99 16.77
CA LEU A 426 -12.45 -17.01 17.60
C LEU A 426 -11.46 -18.08 18.08
N PHE A 427 -10.50 -18.44 17.23
CA PHE A 427 -9.43 -19.38 17.58
C PHE A 427 -8.49 -18.83 18.65
N ILE A 428 -7.94 -17.66 18.45
CA ILE A 428 -6.97 -17.09 19.39
C ILE A 428 -7.61 -16.74 20.73
N LEU A 429 -8.89 -16.35 20.74
CA LEU A 429 -9.69 -16.11 21.93
C LEU A 429 -10.21 -17.42 22.59
N LYS A 430 -9.77 -18.61 22.13
CA LYS A 430 -10.13 -19.93 22.67
C LYS A 430 -11.63 -20.26 22.60
N GLN A 431 -12.34 -19.68 21.65
CA GLN A 431 -13.77 -19.92 21.42
C GLN A 431 -14.00 -21.06 20.43
N GLN A 432 -12.98 -21.47 19.67
CA GLN A 432 -12.99 -22.65 18.81
C GLN A 432 -11.57 -23.23 18.66
N ASP A 433 -11.46 -24.47 18.24
CA ASP A 433 -10.20 -25.15 17.97
C ASP A 433 -9.66 -24.85 16.55
N LEU A 434 -8.42 -25.26 16.28
CA LEU A 434 -7.75 -25.04 15.00
C LEU A 434 -8.51 -25.68 13.82
N GLU A 435 -8.94 -26.95 13.97
CA GLU A 435 -9.60 -27.67 12.88
C GLU A 435 -10.97 -27.07 12.53
N THR A 436 -11.71 -26.65 13.56
CA THR A 436 -12.97 -25.93 13.39
C THR A 436 -12.73 -24.59 12.69
N THR A 437 -11.68 -23.86 13.04
CA THR A 437 -11.29 -22.58 12.42
C THR A 437 -10.98 -22.75 10.95
N ILE A 438 -10.09 -23.70 10.61
CA ILE A 438 -9.72 -24.00 9.22
C ILE A 438 -10.95 -24.38 8.41
N SER A 439 -11.77 -25.33 8.92
CA SER A 439 -12.96 -25.80 8.21
C SER A 439 -13.99 -24.70 7.95
N LYS A 440 -14.27 -23.85 8.94
CA LYS A 440 -15.22 -22.75 8.79
C LYS A 440 -14.68 -21.66 7.86
N ALA A 441 -13.44 -21.25 8.05
CA ALA A 441 -12.82 -20.25 7.19
C ALA A 441 -12.77 -20.74 5.73
N GLN A 442 -12.34 -21.97 5.48
CA GLN A 442 -12.37 -22.59 4.14
C GLN A 442 -13.76 -22.52 3.50
N ALA A 443 -14.80 -22.87 4.26
CA ALA A 443 -16.18 -22.88 3.76
C ALA A 443 -16.71 -21.46 3.49
N GLU A 444 -16.41 -20.48 4.36
CA GLU A 444 -16.86 -19.10 4.17
C GLU A 444 -16.13 -18.43 2.98
N LEU A 445 -14.81 -18.60 2.87
CA LEU A 445 -14.05 -18.05 1.74
C LEU A 445 -14.48 -18.69 0.42
N GLN A 446 -14.79 -20.01 0.42
CA GLN A 446 -15.29 -20.67 -0.80
C GLN A 446 -16.62 -20.08 -1.26
N LYS A 447 -17.55 -19.73 -0.34
CA LYS A 447 -18.80 -19.04 -0.70
C LYS A 447 -18.55 -17.68 -1.35
N ILE A 448 -17.59 -16.91 -0.82
CA ILE A 448 -17.20 -15.60 -1.39
C ILE A 448 -16.64 -15.81 -2.80
N VAL A 449 -15.72 -16.75 -2.98
CA VAL A 449 -15.16 -17.07 -4.29
C VAL A 449 -16.23 -17.49 -5.28
N ASP A 450 -17.17 -18.36 -4.86
CA ASP A 450 -18.24 -18.87 -5.74
C ASP A 450 -19.26 -17.76 -6.11
N ALA A 451 -19.48 -16.78 -5.23
CA ALA A 451 -20.36 -15.65 -5.49
C ALA A 451 -19.76 -14.62 -6.47
N ASN A 452 -18.43 -14.65 -6.67
CA ASN A 452 -17.69 -13.72 -7.51
C ASN A 452 -17.14 -14.38 -8.80
N LYS A 453 -17.57 -15.60 -9.12
CA LYS A 453 -17.32 -16.28 -10.41
C LYS A 453 -18.38 -15.85 -11.43
#